data_e5b55a720c7270dbb3726459a8859c7e
#
_entry.id   e5b55a720c7270dbb3726459a8859c7e
#
_cell.length_a   1.000
_cell.length_b   1.000
_cell.length_c   1.000
_cell.angle_alpha   90.00
_cell.angle_beta   90.00
_cell.angle_gamma   90.00
#
_symmetry.space_group_name_H-M   'P 1'
#
loop_
_entity.id
_entity.type
_entity.pdbx_description
1 polymer ?
#
loop_
_entity_poly.entity_id
_entity_poly.type
_entity_poly.pdbx_seq_one_letter_code
_entity_poly.pdbx_strand_id
1 'polypeptide(L)'
;MSSSDPAMTDTPDAGNPVPDSGPVPAAKKQGTDWWAEFKAIFWLILAVLAFHSFIAKPFYIPSESMMPGLLKGDRLVVSKYPYGWSWVSPSFHVLPPMSGRLFGRMPQRGDIIILTPPGETTDYIKRVIGLPGDTLEMKDGILYINGREVKRERRAPVMVEVDANVPCELDQYGEHRLQGADGKLYCRLPVFRETLPNGRSYDTIDMGLSDVDSFARTIVPPDHVWVQGDNRDKSADSRVSRAGSGLGGAVPWENIGGRAEFITFSLDGSSQYLNPISWITAMRGGRAGTSLRPQEGKAP
;
A
#
# COMPACT_ATOMS: atom_id res chain seq x y z
N MET A 1 15.95 58.24 84.69
CA MET A 1 14.85 57.64 85.43
C MET A 1 14.62 56.30 84.71
N SER A 2 15.34 55.30 85.06
CA SER A 2 15.06 54.25 86.00
C SER A 2 13.80 53.45 85.63
N SER A 3 14.02 52.23 85.25
CA SER A 3 13.57 51.00 85.95
C SER A 3 13.67 49.80 84.95
N SER A 4 14.63 48.96 85.10
CA SER A 4 14.68 47.60 85.70
C SER A 4 13.77 46.57 84.98
N ASP A 5 14.43 45.65 84.29
CA ASP A 5 14.02 44.31 83.91
C ASP A 5 13.64 43.40 85.09
N PRO A 6 12.86 42.39 84.88
CA PRO A 6 13.17 41.09 85.45
C PRO A 6 13.26 39.99 84.39
N ALA A 7 14.28 39.16 84.67
CA ALA A 7 14.65 37.94 84.03
C ALA A 7 13.49 36.95 83.88
N MET A 8 13.32 36.36 82.72
CA MET A 8 12.45 35.20 82.44
C MET A 8 13.35 33.97 82.29
N THR A 9 13.18 33.06 83.21
CA THR A 9 13.88 31.76 83.33
C THR A 9 13.42 30.84 82.22
N ASP A 10 14.36 30.44 81.38
CA ASP A 10 14.21 29.35 80.41
C ASP A 10 14.03 28.00 81.14
N THR A 11 12.86 27.37 80.90
CA THR A 11 12.66 25.95 81.23
C THR A 11 13.00 25.15 79.94
N PRO A 12 13.84 24.07 80.03
CA PRO A 12 14.09 23.27 78.83
C PRO A 12 12.85 22.45 78.47
N ASP A 13 12.44 22.63 77.23
CA ASP A 13 11.38 21.84 76.54
C ASP A 13 11.82 20.38 76.45
N ALA A 14 11.02 19.50 77.05
CA ALA A 14 11.23 18.08 77.04
C ALA A 14 10.98 17.59 75.59
N GLY A 15 12.10 17.28 74.91
CA GLY A 15 12.07 16.80 73.51
C GLY A 15 11.18 15.56 73.36
N ASN A 16 10.20 15.70 72.45
CA ASN A 16 9.47 14.55 71.93
C ASN A 16 10.46 13.58 71.25
N PRO A 17 10.38 12.27 71.49
CA PRO A 17 11.22 11.29 70.81
C PRO A 17 10.86 11.28 69.33
N VAL A 18 11.85 11.56 68.51
CA VAL A 18 11.76 11.36 67.06
C VAL A 18 11.47 9.88 66.80
N PRO A 19 10.40 9.53 66.04
CA PRO A 19 10.16 8.12 65.78
C PRO A 19 11.34 7.56 64.97
N ASP A 20 11.94 6.51 65.49
CA ASP A 20 12.99 5.73 64.83
C ASP A 20 12.47 5.23 63.46
N SER A 21 12.95 5.85 62.44
CA SER A 21 12.70 5.38 61.05
C SER A 21 13.53 4.11 60.86
N GLY A 22 12.97 2.98 61.25
CA GLY A 22 13.54 1.68 60.97
C GLY A 22 13.99 1.55 59.50
N PRO A 23 14.96 0.71 59.20
CA PRO A 23 15.55 0.62 57.86
C PRO A 23 14.48 0.34 56.81
N VAL A 24 14.33 1.27 55.83
CA VAL A 24 13.48 1.07 54.69
C VAL A 24 13.87 -0.23 54.00
N PRO A 25 12.96 -1.20 53.83
CA PRO A 25 13.31 -2.47 53.20
C PRO A 25 13.87 -2.20 51.82
N ALA A 26 15.12 -2.58 51.59
CA ALA A 26 15.73 -2.48 50.27
C ALA A 26 14.82 -3.22 49.23
N ALA A 27 14.33 -2.49 48.28
CA ALA A 27 13.53 -3.07 47.19
C ALA A 27 14.34 -4.21 46.55
N LYS A 28 13.88 -5.45 46.76
CA LYS A 28 14.47 -6.62 46.10
C LYS A 28 14.47 -6.32 44.61
N LYS A 29 15.64 -6.22 43.97
CA LYS A 29 15.79 -6.26 42.52
C LYS A 29 15.14 -7.56 42.08
N GLN A 30 13.94 -7.46 41.53
CA GLN A 30 13.30 -8.59 40.85
C GLN A 30 14.18 -8.93 39.64
N GLY A 31 14.81 -10.10 39.70
CA GLY A 31 15.55 -10.62 38.55
C GLY A 31 14.57 -10.70 37.33
N THR A 32 15.04 -10.30 36.17
CA THR A 32 14.26 -10.39 34.93
C THR A 32 13.87 -11.85 34.70
N ASP A 33 12.59 -12.17 34.69
CA ASP A 33 12.10 -13.50 34.32
C ASP A 33 12.17 -13.64 32.79
N TRP A 34 13.32 -14.12 32.30
CA TRP A 34 13.58 -14.33 30.89
C TRP A 34 12.54 -15.24 30.20
N TRP A 35 11.92 -16.16 30.97
CA TRP A 35 10.88 -17.03 30.42
C TRP A 35 9.56 -16.30 30.20
N ALA A 36 9.22 -15.37 31.09
CA ALA A 36 8.06 -14.51 30.93
C ALA A 36 8.25 -13.56 29.74
N GLU A 37 9.44 -12.97 29.60
CA GLU A 37 9.81 -12.12 28.44
C GLU A 37 9.75 -12.90 27.13
N PHE A 38 10.32 -14.09 27.08
CA PHE A 38 10.26 -14.95 25.88
C PHE A 38 8.82 -15.27 25.48
N LYS A 39 7.95 -15.63 26.42
CA LYS A 39 6.53 -15.86 26.13
C LYS A 39 5.83 -14.61 25.63
N ALA A 40 6.11 -13.46 26.21
CA ALA A 40 5.53 -12.19 25.79
C ALA A 40 5.91 -11.86 24.34
N ILE A 41 7.20 -11.98 23.99
CA ILE A 41 7.72 -11.78 22.63
C ILE A 41 7.09 -12.79 21.66
N PHE A 42 6.99 -14.06 22.03
CA PHE A 42 6.37 -15.09 21.20
C PHE A 42 4.91 -14.77 20.89
N TRP A 43 4.12 -14.40 21.88
CA TRP A 43 2.71 -14.03 21.67
C TRP A 43 2.55 -12.74 20.86
N LEU A 44 3.45 -11.78 21.07
CA LEU A 44 3.47 -10.55 20.26
C LEU A 44 3.72 -10.86 18.79
N ILE A 45 4.74 -11.68 18.49
CA ILE A 45 5.04 -12.09 17.11
C ILE A 45 3.84 -12.82 16.50
N LEU A 46 3.24 -13.76 17.24
CA LEU A 46 2.07 -14.50 16.76
C LEU A 46 0.88 -13.56 16.48
N ALA A 47 0.62 -12.60 17.36
CA ALA A 47 -0.44 -11.61 17.18
C ALA A 47 -0.20 -10.73 15.93
N VAL A 48 1.04 -10.27 15.71
CA VAL A 48 1.41 -9.50 14.52
C VAL A 48 1.26 -10.33 13.26
N LEU A 49 1.72 -11.58 13.25
CA LEU A 49 1.55 -12.48 12.11
C LEU A 49 0.08 -12.77 11.81
N ALA A 50 -0.73 -12.99 12.85
CA ALA A 50 -2.17 -13.17 12.70
C ALA A 50 -2.82 -11.92 12.11
N PHE A 51 -2.49 -10.73 12.62
CA PHE A 51 -2.99 -9.47 12.08
C PHE A 51 -2.64 -9.31 10.60
N HIS A 52 -1.36 -9.51 10.23
CA HIS A 52 -0.91 -9.39 8.84
C HIS A 52 -1.51 -10.45 7.90
N SER A 53 -1.82 -11.63 8.42
CA SER A 53 -2.41 -12.72 7.61
C SER A 53 -3.90 -12.56 7.40
N PHE A 54 -4.64 -12.02 8.37
CA PHE A 54 -6.12 -12.04 8.37
C PHE A 54 -6.77 -10.66 8.26
N ILE A 55 -6.12 -9.60 8.73
CA ILE A 55 -6.72 -8.26 8.81
C ILE A 55 -6.15 -7.35 7.72
N ALA A 56 -4.90 -6.91 7.88
CA ALA A 56 -4.26 -5.98 6.97
C ALA A 56 -2.75 -6.14 6.98
N LYS A 57 -2.12 -5.87 5.83
CA LYS A 57 -0.66 -5.95 5.66
C LYS A 57 -0.16 -4.68 4.97
N PRO A 58 0.96 -4.09 5.43
CA PRO A 58 1.62 -3.02 4.70
C PRO A 58 2.29 -3.61 3.44
N PHE A 59 2.21 -2.85 2.34
CA PHE A 59 2.87 -3.18 1.07
C PHE A 59 3.71 -2.01 0.58
N TYR A 60 4.75 -2.34 -0.15
CA TYR A 60 5.63 -1.41 -0.86
C TYR A 60 5.37 -1.51 -2.36
N ILE A 61 5.40 -0.38 -3.06
CA ILE A 61 5.27 -0.32 -4.51
C ILE A 61 6.65 -0.27 -5.16
N PRO A 62 7.08 -1.36 -5.81
CA PRO A 62 8.41 -1.45 -6.42
C PRO A 62 8.44 -1.02 -7.88
N SER A 63 7.29 -0.81 -8.54
CA SER A 63 7.20 -0.60 -9.99
C SER A 63 6.29 0.57 -10.36
N GLU A 64 6.38 0.97 -11.61
CA GLU A 64 5.62 2.09 -12.20
C GLU A 64 4.27 1.66 -12.81
N SER A 65 3.92 0.36 -12.73
CA SER A 65 2.78 -0.22 -13.46
C SER A 65 1.41 0.35 -13.06
N MET A 66 1.31 1.02 -11.92
CA MET A 66 0.07 1.61 -11.39
C MET A 66 0.10 3.14 -11.34
N MET A 67 1.07 3.78 -12.04
CA MET A 67 1.06 5.24 -12.23
C MET A 67 -0.17 5.65 -13.08
N PRO A 68 -0.74 6.83 -12.83
CA PRO A 68 -0.31 7.89 -11.95
C PRO A 68 -0.79 7.71 -10.49
N GLY A 69 -1.72 6.80 -10.22
CA GLY A 69 -2.34 6.62 -8.91
C GLY A 69 -1.33 6.19 -7.84
N LEU A 70 -0.48 5.24 -8.16
CA LEU A 70 0.60 4.76 -7.30
C LEU A 70 1.95 5.02 -7.93
N LEU A 71 2.89 5.55 -7.15
CA LEU A 71 4.28 5.76 -7.55
C LEU A 71 5.19 4.72 -6.90
N LYS A 72 6.27 4.38 -7.57
CA LYS A 72 7.34 3.59 -6.95
C LYS A 72 7.84 4.32 -5.70
N GLY A 73 7.93 3.60 -4.58
CA GLY A 73 8.25 4.20 -3.28
C GLY A 73 7.06 4.42 -2.35
N ASP A 74 5.82 4.32 -2.86
CA ASP A 74 4.62 4.35 -2.03
C ASP A 74 4.56 3.16 -1.08
N ARG A 75 4.09 3.41 0.13
CA ARG A 75 3.71 2.41 1.13
C ARG A 75 2.20 2.49 1.32
N LEU A 76 1.53 1.37 1.30
CA LEU A 76 0.07 1.31 1.37
C LEU A 76 -0.40 0.21 2.31
N VAL A 77 -1.64 0.30 2.73
CA VAL A 77 -2.33 -0.74 3.50
C VAL A 77 -3.20 -1.56 2.57
N VAL A 78 -3.08 -2.87 2.69
CA VAL A 78 -3.92 -3.85 2.00
C VAL A 78 -4.77 -4.59 3.00
N SER A 79 -6.09 -4.49 2.88
CA SER A 79 -7.03 -5.27 3.69
C SER A 79 -7.25 -6.66 3.08
N LYS A 80 -7.28 -7.68 3.93
CA LYS A 80 -7.42 -9.08 3.53
C LYS A 80 -8.88 -9.53 3.48
N TYR A 81 -9.69 -9.07 4.42
CA TYR A 81 -11.07 -9.52 4.66
C TYR A 81 -12.10 -9.16 3.57
N PRO A 82 -11.92 -8.13 2.69
CA PRO A 82 -12.97 -7.78 1.73
C PRO A 82 -13.34 -8.91 0.77
N TYR A 83 -12.37 -9.78 0.45
CA TYR A 83 -12.57 -10.89 -0.48
C TYR A 83 -12.54 -12.26 0.20
N GLY A 84 -12.47 -12.31 1.54
CA GLY A 84 -12.23 -13.55 2.30
C GLY A 84 -10.78 -14.04 2.19
N TRP A 85 -10.50 -15.22 2.71
CA TRP A 85 -9.16 -15.76 2.86
C TRP A 85 -8.93 -16.96 1.94
N SER A 86 -7.75 -17.02 1.34
CA SER A 86 -7.29 -18.11 0.49
C SER A 86 -5.87 -18.54 0.88
N TRP A 87 -5.27 -19.44 0.11
CA TRP A 87 -3.92 -19.91 0.34
C TRP A 87 -2.84 -18.81 0.31
N VAL A 88 -3.06 -17.70 -0.40
CA VAL A 88 -2.16 -16.52 -0.43
C VAL A 88 -2.37 -15.56 0.75
N SER A 89 -3.36 -15.78 1.61
CA SER A 89 -3.67 -14.86 2.71
C SER A 89 -2.65 -14.91 3.83
N PRO A 90 -2.13 -16.07 4.28
CA PRO A 90 -1.09 -16.12 5.30
C PRO A 90 0.18 -15.38 4.87
N SER A 91 0.87 -14.80 5.84
CA SER A 91 2.18 -14.20 5.60
C SER A 91 3.17 -15.26 5.12
N PHE A 92 4.10 -14.84 4.24
CA PHE A 92 5.17 -15.70 3.68
C PHE A 92 4.71 -16.83 2.77
N HIS A 93 3.45 -16.84 2.29
CA HIS A 93 2.92 -17.85 1.35
C HIS A 93 3.23 -19.30 1.79
N VAL A 94 3.00 -19.59 3.08
CA VAL A 94 3.34 -20.90 3.68
C VAL A 94 2.39 -22.03 3.29
N LEU A 95 1.25 -21.71 2.69
CA LEU A 95 0.30 -22.72 2.24
C LEU A 95 0.54 -23.07 0.76
N PRO A 96 0.33 -24.35 0.38
CA PRO A 96 0.34 -24.74 -1.03
C PRO A 96 -0.86 -24.10 -1.77
N PRO A 97 -0.77 -23.93 -3.09
CA PRO A 97 -1.90 -23.50 -3.90
C PRO A 97 -3.10 -24.41 -3.71
N MET A 98 -4.25 -23.81 -3.37
CA MET A 98 -5.52 -24.50 -3.18
C MET A 98 -6.64 -23.69 -3.82
N SER A 99 -7.63 -24.37 -4.37
CA SER A 99 -8.83 -23.73 -4.92
C SER A 99 -9.78 -23.25 -3.84
N GLY A 100 -10.50 -22.17 -4.14
CA GLY A 100 -11.53 -21.61 -3.28
C GLY A 100 -11.03 -20.64 -2.21
N ARG A 101 -12.01 -20.06 -1.50
CA ARG A 101 -11.78 -19.03 -0.46
C ARG A 101 -12.75 -19.23 0.70
N LEU A 102 -12.28 -19.02 1.93
CA LEU A 102 -13.14 -18.94 3.10
C LEU A 102 -13.85 -17.56 3.11
N PHE A 103 -15.20 -17.58 3.28
CA PHE A 103 -16.03 -16.38 3.23
C PHE A 103 -15.79 -15.53 1.96
N GLY A 104 -15.59 -16.24 0.83
CA GLY A 104 -15.20 -15.64 -0.44
C GLY A 104 -16.22 -14.63 -0.95
N ARG A 105 -15.71 -13.50 -1.42
CA ARG A 105 -16.49 -12.48 -2.13
C ARG A 105 -15.67 -11.99 -3.31
N MET A 106 -16.27 -12.01 -4.50
CA MET A 106 -15.64 -11.54 -5.72
C MET A 106 -15.29 -10.04 -5.59
N PRO A 107 -14.11 -9.60 -6.07
CA PRO A 107 -13.78 -8.18 -6.12
C PRO A 107 -14.75 -7.43 -7.05
N GLN A 108 -14.81 -6.13 -6.89
CA GLN A 108 -15.60 -5.29 -7.77
C GLN A 108 -14.70 -4.72 -8.89
N ARG A 109 -15.30 -4.49 -10.05
CA ARG A 109 -14.63 -3.82 -11.16
C ARG A 109 -14.13 -2.43 -10.72
N GLY A 110 -12.85 -2.15 -10.98
CA GLY A 110 -12.18 -0.94 -10.53
C GLY A 110 -11.38 -1.08 -9.23
N ASP A 111 -11.56 -2.14 -8.43
CA ASP A 111 -10.76 -2.37 -7.23
C ASP A 111 -9.28 -2.54 -7.58
N ILE A 112 -8.38 -1.92 -6.79
CA ILE A 112 -6.94 -2.20 -6.85
C ILE A 112 -6.65 -3.37 -5.90
N ILE A 113 -6.09 -4.44 -6.45
CA ILE A 113 -5.84 -5.67 -5.71
C ILE A 113 -4.36 -6.04 -5.70
N ILE A 114 -3.95 -6.71 -4.63
CA ILE A 114 -2.71 -7.46 -4.60
C ILE A 114 -3.04 -8.89 -5.00
N LEU A 115 -2.25 -9.45 -5.87
CA LEU A 115 -2.39 -10.85 -6.32
C LEU A 115 -1.02 -11.50 -6.44
N THR A 116 -0.97 -12.81 -6.21
CA THR A 116 0.22 -13.65 -6.45
C THR A 116 -0.07 -14.49 -7.69
N PRO A 117 0.63 -14.28 -8.83
CA PRO A 117 0.36 -15.05 -10.04
C PRO A 117 0.57 -16.55 -9.82
N PRO A 118 -0.19 -17.43 -10.51
CA PRO A 118 0.01 -18.86 -10.40
C PRO A 118 1.45 -19.28 -10.75
N GLY A 119 2.10 -20.04 -9.86
CA GLY A 119 3.47 -20.50 -10.02
C GLY A 119 4.55 -19.49 -9.61
N GLU A 120 4.16 -18.33 -9.08
CA GLU A 120 5.06 -17.30 -8.56
C GLU A 120 4.91 -17.13 -7.05
N THR A 121 5.89 -16.48 -6.43
CA THR A 121 5.87 -16.08 -5.01
C THR A 121 5.87 -14.57 -4.83
N THR A 122 6.01 -13.82 -5.93
CA THR A 122 6.04 -12.36 -5.94
C THR A 122 4.63 -11.80 -6.07
N ASP A 123 4.30 -10.86 -5.21
CA ASP A 123 3.01 -10.17 -5.24
C ASP A 123 3.00 -9.07 -6.30
N TYR A 124 1.94 -9.03 -7.11
CA TYR A 124 1.65 -7.98 -8.09
C TYR A 124 0.52 -7.09 -7.59
N ILE A 125 0.55 -5.83 -8.00
CA ILE A 125 -0.55 -4.89 -7.79
C ILE A 125 -1.16 -4.50 -9.12
N LYS A 126 -2.46 -4.68 -9.27
CA LYS A 126 -3.20 -4.40 -10.51
C LYS A 126 -4.63 -3.96 -10.19
N ARG A 127 -5.29 -3.39 -11.21
CA ARG A 127 -6.71 -3.02 -11.14
C ARG A 127 -7.59 -4.09 -11.78
N VAL A 128 -8.69 -4.43 -11.13
CA VAL A 128 -9.70 -5.36 -11.65
C VAL A 128 -10.51 -4.69 -12.76
N ILE A 129 -10.44 -5.25 -13.95
CA ILE A 129 -11.14 -4.76 -15.15
C ILE A 129 -12.28 -5.67 -15.53
N GLY A 130 -12.03 -6.97 -15.64
CA GLY A 130 -13.01 -7.98 -16.02
C GLY A 130 -13.36 -8.92 -14.88
N LEU A 131 -14.62 -9.34 -14.84
CA LEU A 131 -15.18 -10.28 -13.87
C LEU A 131 -15.63 -11.55 -14.60
N PRO A 132 -15.85 -12.68 -13.90
CA PRO A 132 -16.30 -13.93 -14.52
C PRO A 132 -17.47 -13.73 -15.50
N GLY A 133 -17.33 -14.28 -16.70
CA GLY A 133 -18.32 -14.18 -17.76
C GLY A 133 -18.24 -12.91 -18.62
N ASP A 134 -17.43 -11.92 -18.26
CA ASP A 134 -17.23 -10.77 -19.11
C ASP A 134 -16.49 -11.15 -20.39
N THR A 135 -16.90 -10.51 -21.48
CA THR A 135 -16.15 -10.50 -22.74
C THR A 135 -15.32 -9.22 -22.83
N LEU A 136 -14.03 -9.35 -22.98
CA LEU A 136 -13.08 -8.25 -23.08
C LEU A 136 -12.41 -8.24 -24.45
N GLU A 137 -12.19 -7.07 -24.98
CA GLU A 137 -11.45 -6.81 -26.22
C GLU A 137 -10.77 -5.45 -26.12
N MET A 138 -9.61 -5.29 -26.72
CA MET A 138 -8.93 -4.00 -26.80
C MET A 138 -8.53 -3.75 -28.24
N LYS A 139 -8.78 -2.54 -28.75
CA LYS A 139 -8.45 -2.09 -30.09
C LYS A 139 -7.78 -0.73 -30.00
N ASP A 140 -6.55 -0.66 -30.41
CA ASP A 140 -5.77 0.59 -30.44
C ASP A 140 -5.85 1.39 -29.12
N GLY A 141 -5.67 0.69 -27.99
CA GLY A 141 -5.72 1.27 -26.65
C GLY A 141 -7.12 1.53 -26.08
N ILE A 142 -8.18 1.23 -26.84
CA ILE A 142 -9.58 1.39 -26.42
C ILE A 142 -10.12 0.05 -25.92
N LEU A 143 -10.52 0.01 -24.67
CA LEU A 143 -11.06 -1.18 -24.01
C LEU A 143 -12.57 -1.32 -24.28
N TYR A 144 -13.01 -2.53 -24.61
CA TYR A 144 -14.41 -2.92 -24.73
C TYR A 144 -14.74 -3.99 -23.69
N ILE A 145 -15.84 -3.81 -22.97
CA ILE A 145 -16.39 -4.77 -22.00
C ILE A 145 -17.80 -5.13 -22.41
N ASN A 146 -18.05 -6.42 -22.67
CA ASN A 146 -19.35 -6.93 -23.12
C ASN A 146 -19.86 -6.22 -24.40
N GLY A 147 -18.93 -5.93 -25.32
CA GLY A 147 -19.22 -5.25 -26.58
C GLY A 147 -19.45 -3.75 -26.47
N ARG A 148 -19.33 -3.16 -25.28
CA ARG A 148 -19.46 -1.71 -25.07
C ARG A 148 -18.10 -1.10 -24.82
N GLU A 149 -17.84 0.03 -25.49
CA GLU A 149 -16.64 0.82 -25.28
C GLU A 149 -16.58 1.38 -23.85
N VAL A 150 -15.43 1.26 -23.20
CA VAL A 150 -15.15 1.94 -21.94
C VAL A 150 -14.89 3.42 -22.23
N LYS A 151 -15.71 4.28 -21.66
CA LYS A 151 -15.57 5.73 -21.82
C LYS A 151 -14.17 6.16 -21.42
N ARG A 152 -13.45 6.81 -22.34
CA ARG A 152 -12.08 7.30 -22.15
C ARG A 152 -12.00 8.78 -22.49
N GLU A 153 -11.57 9.60 -21.53
CA GLU A 153 -11.49 11.05 -21.66
C GLU A 153 -10.05 11.52 -21.39
N ARG A 154 -9.50 12.30 -22.31
CA ARG A 154 -8.17 12.90 -22.10
C ARG A 154 -8.25 13.93 -20.97
N ARG A 155 -7.27 13.88 -20.08
CA ARG A 155 -7.12 14.80 -18.94
C ARG A 155 -5.86 15.64 -19.11
N ALA A 156 -5.68 16.65 -18.22
CA ALA A 156 -4.41 17.35 -18.14
C ALA A 156 -3.29 16.35 -17.79
N PRO A 157 -2.13 16.44 -18.45
CA PRO A 157 -0.99 15.60 -18.13
C PRO A 157 -0.61 15.69 -16.65
N VAL A 158 -0.19 14.59 -16.07
CA VAL A 158 0.37 14.58 -14.72
C VAL A 158 1.86 14.93 -14.77
N MET A 159 2.29 15.79 -13.85
CA MET A 159 3.70 16.15 -13.65
C MET A 159 4.21 15.34 -12.45
N VAL A 160 5.03 14.34 -12.69
CA VAL A 160 5.68 13.56 -11.62
C VAL A 160 7.11 14.08 -11.48
N GLU A 161 7.48 14.55 -10.29
CA GLU A 161 8.85 14.98 -10.01
C GLU A 161 9.82 13.80 -10.19
N VAL A 162 10.92 14.03 -10.91
CA VAL A 162 11.96 13.03 -11.14
C VAL A 162 12.78 12.86 -9.87
N ASP A 163 12.85 11.64 -9.39
CA ASP A 163 13.62 11.27 -8.19
C ASP A 163 14.28 9.89 -8.37
N ALA A 164 14.92 9.36 -7.34
CA ALA A 164 15.63 8.08 -7.42
C ALA A 164 14.67 6.87 -7.61
N ASN A 165 13.42 7.00 -7.21
CA ASN A 165 12.41 5.97 -7.41
C ASN A 165 11.69 6.11 -8.76
N VAL A 166 11.56 7.33 -9.29
CA VAL A 166 10.92 7.64 -10.58
C VAL A 166 11.90 8.44 -11.44
N PRO A 167 12.92 7.80 -12.00
CA PRO A 167 14.00 8.50 -12.70
C PRO A 167 13.58 9.08 -14.06
N CYS A 168 12.42 8.67 -14.60
CA CYS A 168 11.94 9.09 -15.92
C CYS A 168 13.03 8.97 -16.98
N GLU A 169 13.54 7.76 -17.16
CA GLU A 169 14.68 7.50 -18.06
C GLU A 169 14.38 7.90 -19.51
N LEU A 170 15.32 8.55 -20.16
CA LEU A 170 15.13 9.10 -21.52
C LEU A 170 14.88 8.03 -22.57
N ASP A 171 15.44 6.83 -22.42
CA ASP A 171 15.21 5.69 -23.29
C ASP A 171 13.79 5.12 -23.19
N GLN A 172 13.11 5.34 -22.05
CA GLN A 172 11.77 4.82 -21.79
C GLN A 172 10.68 5.88 -21.92
N TYR A 173 11.00 7.14 -21.62
CA TYR A 173 10.03 8.23 -21.55
C TYR A 173 10.30 9.35 -22.55
N GLY A 174 11.47 9.36 -23.22
CA GLY A 174 11.80 10.28 -24.30
C GLY A 174 11.51 11.75 -23.98
N GLU A 175 10.69 12.37 -24.81
CA GLU A 175 10.29 13.77 -24.71
C GLU A 175 9.39 14.11 -23.50
N HIS A 176 8.91 13.09 -22.78
CA HIS A 176 8.09 13.30 -21.58
C HIS A 176 8.91 13.84 -20.39
N ARG A 177 10.23 13.73 -20.41
CA ARG A 177 11.11 14.33 -19.41
C ARG A 177 11.39 15.78 -19.74
N LEU A 178 11.06 16.68 -18.83
CA LEU A 178 11.26 18.13 -19.02
C LEU A 178 11.67 18.83 -17.72
N GLN A 179 12.25 20.03 -17.85
CA GLN A 179 12.57 20.87 -16.73
C GLN A 179 11.42 21.85 -16.45
N GLY A 180 10.98 21.91 -15.20
CA GLY A 180 9.95 22.85 -14.73
C GLY A 180 10.51 24.26 -14.55
N ALA A 181 9.61 25.23 -14.39
CA ALA A 181 9.97 26.63 -14.12
C ALA A 181 10.70 26.82 -12.77
N ASP A 182 10.56 25.88 -11.86
CA ASP A 182 11.24 25.80 -10.56
C ASP A 182 12.64 25.19 -10.64
N GLY A 183 13.09 24.83 -11.84
CA GLY A 183 14.41 24.22 -12.10
C GLY A 183 14.47 22.71 -11.84
N LYS A 184 13.40 22.10 -11.33
CA LYS A 184 13.32 20.66 -11.10
C LYS A 184 13.02 19.90 -12.40
N LEU A 185 13.37 18.62 -12.42
CA LEU A 185 13.02 17.71 -13.52
C LEU A 185 11.69 17.04 -13.23
N TYR A 186 10.87 16.92 -14.26
CA TYR A 186 9.55 16.28 -14.22
C TYR A 186 9.38 15.30 -15.37
N CYS A 187 8.62 14.25 -15.10
CA CYS A 187 8.01 13.39 -16.11
C CYS A 187 6.59 13.87 -16.38
N ARG A 188 6.33 14.44 -17.56
CA ARG A 188 5.02 14.94 -17.98
C ARG A 188 4.30 13.85 -18.76
N LEU A 189 3.44 13.10 -18.09
CA LEU A 189 2.81 11.92 -18.65
C LEU A 189 1.37 12.21 -19.09
N PRO A 190 0.95 11.74 -20.28
CA PRO A 190 -0.41 11.88 -20.76
C PRO A 190 -1.36 11.04 -19.91
N VAL A 191 -2.48 11.62 -19.49
CA VAL A 191 -3.46 10.99 -18.62
C VAL A 191 -4.79 10.88 -19.32
N PHE A 192 -5.43 9.73 -19.19
CA PHE A 192 -6.78 9.47 -19.63
C PHE A 192 -7.61 8.98 -18.44
N ARG A 193 -8.82 9.51 -18.30
CA ARG A 193 -9.79 9.00 -17.35
C ARG A 193 -10.67 7.97 -18.01
N GLU A 194 -10.64 6.76 -17.48
CA GLU A 194 -11.53 5.69 -17.88
C GLU A 194 -12.69 5.54 -16.92
N THR A 195 -13.89 5.33 -17.44
CA THR A 195 -15.10 5.07 -16.66
C THR A 195 -15.66 3.71 -17.00
N LEU A 196 -15.62 2.81 -16.03
CA LEU A 196 -16.08 1.43 -16.16
C LEU A 196 -17.62 1.34 -16.19
N PRO A 197 -18.22 0.23 -16.66
CA PRO A 197 -19.67 0.07 -16.75
C PRO A 197 -20.43 0.20 -15.42
N ASN A 198 -19.74 0.01 -14.28
CA ASN A 198 -20.31 0.22 -12.95
C ASN A 198 -20.23 1.67 -12.45
N GLY A 199 -19.84 2.63 -13.30
CA GLY A 199 -19.71 4.04 -12.98
C GLY A 199 -18.40 4.43 -12.27
N ARG A 200 -17.56 3.47 -11.89
CA ARG A 200 -16.27 3.76 -11.25
C ARG A 200 -15.26 4.27 -12.27
N SER A 201 -14.53 5.31 -11.91
CA SER A 201 -13.53 5.94 -12.78
C SER A 201 -12.15 6.00 -12.12
N TYR A 202 -11.12 6.00 -12.96
CA TYR A 202 -9.71 6.08 -12.55
C TYR A 202 -8.88 6.67 -13.70
N ASP A 203 -7.70 7.14 -13.36
CA ASP A 203 -6.79 7.73 -14.34
C ASP A 203 -5.76 6.68 -14.79
N THR A 204 -5.48 6.66 -16.08
CA THR A 204 -4.49 5.80 -16.73
C THR A 204 -3.44 6.63 -17.44
N ILE A 205 -2.22 6.10 -17.57
CA ILE A 205 -1.19 6.61 -18.48
C ILE A 205 -1.17 5.74 -19.72
N ASP A 206 -1.10 6.41 -20.87
CA ASP A 206 -0.93 5.78 -22.17
C ASP A 206 -0.15 6.76 -23.06
N MET A 207 1.08 6.38 -23.40
CA MET A 207 2.04 7.23 -24.09
C MET A 207 1.97 7.09 -25.61
N GLY A 208 1.18 6.16 -26.10
CA GLY A 208 0.98 5.90 -27.52
C GLY A 208 0.75 4.43 -27.83
N LEU A 209 0.57 4.10 -29.09
CA LEU A 209 0.28 2.73 -29.51
C LEU A 209 1.46 1.80 -29.27
N SER A 210 1.17 0.67 -28.67
CA SER A 210 2.10 -0.40 -28.36
C SER A 210 1.49 -1.78 -28.68
N ASP A 211 2.30 -2.83 -28.69
CA ASP A 211 1.85 -4.20 -29.00
C ASP A 211 0.80 -4.75 -28.02
N VAL A 212 0.70 -4.14 -26.82
CA VAL A 212 -0.27 -4.56 -25.78
C VAL A 212 -1.59 -3.79 -25.85
N ASP A 213 -1.74 -2.86 -26.79
CA ASP A 213 -2.94 -2.04 -26.95
C ASP A 213 -4.02 -2.68 -27.81
N SER A 214 -3.75 -3.87 -28.31
CA SER A 214 -4.73 -4.65 -29.04
C SER A 214 -4.67 -6.12 -28.60
N PHE A 215 -5.80 -6.66 -28.19
CA PHE A 215 -5.98 -8.09 -27.97
C PHE A 215 -7.37 -8.55 -28.44
N ALA A 216 -7.41 -9.77 -28.94
CA ALA A 216 -8.63 -10.37 -29.46
C ALA A 216 -9.65 -10.60 -28.33
N ARG A 217 -10.93 -10.65 -28.74
CA ARG A 217 -12.03 -10.95 -27.84
C ARG A 217 -11.76 -12.17 -26.98
N THR A 218 -11.78 -11.98 -25.67
CA THR A 218 -11.48 -12.97 -24.65
C THR A 218 -12.61 -13.00 -23.62
N ILE A 219 -13.03 -14.19 -23.19
CA ILE A 219 -14.03 -14.37 -22.13
C ILE A 219 -13.28 -14.66 -20.83
N VAL A 220 -13.64 -13.94 -19.76
CA VAL A 220 -13.12 -14.21 -18.42
C VAL A 220 -13.71 -15.50 -17.89
N PRO A 221 -12.91 -16.54 -17.57
CA PRO A 221 -13.42 -17.80 -17.08
C PRO A 221 -14.14 -17.65 -15.73
N PRO A 222 -14.98 -18.63 -15.33
CA PRO A 222 -15.49 -18.72 -13.96
C PRO A 222 -14.35 -18.66 -12.95
N ASP A 223 -14.60 -18.04 -11.81
CA ASP A 223 -13.63 -17.89 -10.71
C ASP A 223 -12.29 -17.21 -11.08
N HIS A 224 -12.27 -16.42 -12.17
CA HIS A 224 -11.14 -15.65 -12.60
C HIS A 224 -11.45 -14.16 -12.67
N VAL A 225 -10.42 -13.34 -12.62
CA VAL A 225 -10.50 -11.90 -12.85
C VAL A 225 -9.49 -11.48 -13.91
N TRP A 226 -9.87 -10.53 -14.75
CA TRP A 226 -8.95 -9.87 -15.68
C TRP A 226 -8.47 -8.57 -15.05
N VAL A 227 -7.16 -8.39 -15.01
CA VAL A 227 -6.56 -7.24 -14.37
C VAL A 227 -5.62 -6.49 -15.30
N GLN A 228 -5.54 -5.17 -15.13
CA GLN A 228 -4.62 -4.31 -15.87
C GLN A 228 -3.91 -3.33 -14.94
N GLY A 229 -2.74 -2.86 -15.36
CA GLY A 229 -2.10 -1.72 -14.71
C GLY A 229 -2.69 -0.40 -15.21
N ASP A 230 -2.62 0.61 -14.36
CA ASP A 230 -3.05 1.96 -14.72
C ASP A 230 -2.05 2.63 -15.68
N ASN A 231 -0.77 2.27 -15.61
CA ASN A 231 0.24 2.62 -16.62
C ASN A 231 0.21 1.57 -17.74
N ARG A 232 -0.49 1.88 -18.81
CA ARG A 232 -0.80 0.95 -19.90
C ARG A 232 0.43 0.40 -20.61
N ASP A 233 1.46 1.24 -20.76
CA ASP A 233 2.70 0.90 -21.48
C ASP A 233 3.74 0.23 -20.57
N LYS A 234 3.62 0.36 -19.25
CA LYS A 234 4.59 -0.16 -18.27
C LYS A 234 3.99 -1.21 -17.34
N SER A 235 3.02 -1.98 -17.82
CA SER A 235 2.35 -2.99 -17.02
C SER A 235 2.41 -4.39 -17.63
N ALA A 236 3.12 -5.28 -16.97
CA ALA A 236 3.04 -6.72 -17.19
C ALA A 236 1.77 -7.27 -16.49
N ASP A 237 0.65 -7.32 -17.22
CA ASP A 237 -0.67 -7.67 -16.70
C ASP A 237 -1.38 -8.75 -17.54
N SER A 238 -2.70 -8.87 -17.44
CA SER A 238 -3.47 -9.89 -18.17
C SER A 238 -3.37 -9.79 -19.69
N ARG A 239 -2.98 -8.64 -20.24
CA ARG A 239 -2.77 -8.43 -21.68
C ARG A 239 -1.49 -9.09 -22.19
N VAL A 240 -0.48 -9.19 -21.31
CA VAL A 240 0.86 -9.65 -21.66
C VAL A 240 0.98 -11.15 -21.39
N SER A 241 1.54 -11.87 -22.36
CA SER A 241 1.78 -13.31 -22.21
C SER A 241 2.76 -13.62 -21.09
N ARG A 242 2.74 -14.86 -20.58
CA ARG A 242 3.73 -15.30 -19.58
C ARG A 242 5.16 -15.27 -20.12
N ALA A 243 5.36 -15.52 -21.39
CA ALA A 243 6.68 -15.41 -22.02
C ALA A 243 7.20 -13.95 -22.00
N GLY A 244 6.31 -12.96 -22.00
CA GLY A 244 6.61 -11.55 -21.84
C GLY A 244 6.60 -11.06 -20.37
N SER A 245 6.70 -11.99 -19.42
CA SER A 245 6.64 -11.70 -17.96
C SER A 245 5.31 -11.12 -17.47
N GLY A 246 4.23 -11.27 -18.26
CA GLY A 246 2.88 -10.88 -17.90
C GLY A 246 2.10 -11.99 -17.20
N LEU A 247 0.81 -11.75 -16.98
CA LEU A 247 -0.06 -12.72 -16.31
C LEU A 247 -0.61 -13.79 -17.24
N GLY A 248 -0.51 -13.60 -18.57
CA GLY A 248 -0.95 -14.58 -19.58
C GLY A 248 -2.45 -14.77 -19.66
N GLY A 249 -3.24 -13.75 -19.30
CA GLY A 249 -4.70 -13.82 -19.27
C GLY A 249 -5.32 -13.57 -17.91
N ALA A 250 -6.55 -14.04 -17.73
CA ALA A 250 -7.26 -13.93 -16.46
C ALA A 250 -6.59 -14.75 -15.35
N VAL A 251 -6.65 -14.26 -14.12
CA VAL A 251 -6.02 -14.85 -12.93
C VAL A 251 -7.09 -15.46 -12.03
N PRO A 252 -6.87 -16.67 -11.47
CA PRO A 252 -7.78 -17.25 -10.50
C PRO A 252 -8.01 -16.32 -9.30
N TRP A 253 -9.24 -16.18 -8.85
CA TRP A 253 -9.58 -15.27 -7.75
C TRP A 253 -8.99 -15.66 -6.40
N GLU A 254 -8.69 -16.94 -6.19
CA GLU A 254 -7.98 -17.42 -5.00
C GLU A 254 -6.55 -16.90 -4.89
N ASN A 255 -5.99 -16.42 -5.99
CA ASN A 255 -4.66 -15.78 -6.01
C ASN A 255 -4.70 -14.31 -5.54
N ILE A 256 -5.87 -13.76 -5.24
CA ILE A 256 -6.01 -12.39 -4.72
C ILE A 256 -5.66 -12.37 -3.24
N GLY A 257 -4.62 -11.62 -2.88
CA GLY A 257 -4.14 -11.45 -1.52
C GLY A 257 -4.90 -10.41 -0.70
N GLY A 258 -5.58 -9.44 -1.34
CA GLY A 258 -6.34 -8.40 -0.65
C GLY A 258 -6.58 -7.16 -1.51
N ARG A 259 -7.26 -6.16 -0.94
CA ARG A 259 -7.58 -4.88 -1.57
C ARG A 259 -6.69 -3.77 -1.04
N ALA A 260 -6.12 -2.96 -1.93
CA ALA A 260 -5.40 -1.74 -1.56
C ALA A 260 -6.39 -0.67 -1.09
N GLU A 261 -6.14 -0.07 0.07
CA GLU A 261 -7.08 0.87 0.70
C GLU A 261 -6.62 2.32 0.61
N PHE A 262 -5.41 2.61 1.07
CA PHE A 262 -4.85 3.96 1.06
C PHE A 262 -3.33 3.95 1.19
N ILE A 263 -2.70 5.05 0.78
CA ILE A 263 -1.25 5.27 0.91
C ILE A 263 -0.96 5.77 2.33
N THR A 264 -0.04 5.12 3.03
CA THR A 264 0.40 5.55 4.36
C THR A 264 1.46 6.65 4.27
N PHE A 265 2.47 6.44 3.45
CA PHE A 265 3.50 7.42 3.13
C PHE A 265 4.22 7.04 1.83
N SER A 266 5.01 7.95 1.29
CA SER A 266 5.77 7.76 0.05
C SER A 266 7.19 8.29 0.22
N LEU A 267 8.16 7.54 -0.31
CA LEU A 267 9.58 7.93 -0.30
C LEU A 267 10.10 8.09 -1.73
N ASP A 268 10.94 9.07 -1.94
CA ASP A 268 11.57 9.40 -3.23
C ASP A 268 12.77 8.50 -3.60
N GLY A 269 13.19 7.62 -2.68
CA GLY A 269 14.33 6.72 -2.87
C GLY A 269 15.67 7.28 -2.41
N SER A 270 15.73 8.51 -1.92
CA SER A 270 16.97 9.12 -1.39
C SER A 270 17.26 8.73 0.07
N SER A 271 16.32 8.05 0.75
CA SER A 271 16.46 7.66 2.15
C SER A 271 17.60 6.65 2.36
N GLN A 272 18.41 6.90 3.40
CA GLN A 272 19.52 6.03 3.81
C GLN A 272 19.16 5.24 5.07
N TYR A 273 19.41 3.93 5.07
CA TYR A 273 18.99 3.02 6.15
C TYR A 273 19.49 3.46 7.55
N LEU A 274 20.73 3.91 7.66
CA LEU A 274 21.36 4.29 8.93
C LEU A 274 21.17 5.78 9.32
N ASN A 275 20.47 6.57 8.50
CA ASN A 275 20.24 7.98 8.75
C ASN A 275 18.74 8.28 8.89
N PRO A 276 18.17 8.32 10.11
CA PRO A 276 16.75 8.56 10.33
C PRO A 276 16.25 9.91 9.79
N ILE A 277 17.11 10.94 9.76
CA ILE A 277 16.76 12.27 9.24
C ILE A 277 16.46 12.16 7.74
N SER A 278 17.23 11.32 7.00
CA SER A 278 17.00 11.13 5.57
C SER A 278 15.62 10.50 5.27
N TRP A 279 15.01 9.80 6.20
CA TRP A 279 13.67 9.24 5.99
C TRP A 279 12.60 10.32 5.99
N ILE A 280 12.80 11.37 6.81
CA ILE A 280 11.88 12.52 6.85
C ILE A 280 12.05 13.38 5.59
N THR A 281 13.31 13.64 5.19
CA THR A 281 13.59 14.47 4.01
C THR A 281 13.23 13.79 2.69
N ALA A 282 13.27 12.46 2.64
CA ALA A 282 12.86 11.65 1.49
C ALA A 282 11.34 11.49 1.35
N MET A 283 10.54 12.00 2.29
CA MET A 283 9.07 11.88 2.22
C MET A 283 8.50 12.78 1.12
N ARG A 284 7.77 12.17 0.18
CA ARG A 284 6.96 12.93 -0.78
C ARG A 284 5.71 13.48 -0.09
N GLY A 285 5.56 14.82 -0.10
CA GLY A 285 4.38 15.49 0.46
C GLY A 285 3.10 15.16 -0.29
N GLY A 286 1.95 15.27 0.41
CA GLY A 286 0.61 15.19 -0.20
C GLY A 286 0.14 13.78 -0.61
N ARG A 287 0.93 12.72 -0.37
CA ARG A 287 0.53 11.36 -0.75
C ARG A 287 -0.08 10.55 0.40
N ALA A 288 0.30 10.84 1.63
CA ALA A 288 -0.24 10.15 2.81
C ALA A 288 -1.75 10.36 2.94
N GLY A 289 -2.49 9.30 3.25
CA GLY A 289 -3.95 9.33 3.37
C GLY A 289 -4.71 9.27 2.03
N THR A 290 -4.01 9.26 0.89
CA THR A 290 -4.67 9.14 -0.42
C THR A 290 -5.40 7.81 -0.53
N SER A 291 -6.72 7.87 -0.73
CA SER A 291 -7.55 6.69 -0.94
C SER A 291 -7.25 6.04 -2.29
N LEU A 292 -7.16 4.71 -2.28
CA LEU A 292 -6.96 3.90 -3.48
C LEU A 292 -8.29 3.29 -3.98
N ARG A 293 -9.39 3.60 -3.31
CA ARG A 293 -10.71 3.19 -3.77
C ARG A 293 -11.09 3.98 -5.00
N PRO A 294 -11.66 3.33 -6.03
CA PRO A 294 -12.12 4.01 -7.22
C PRO A 294 -13.15 5.09 -6.86
N GLN A 295 -13.10 6.20 -7.58
CA GLN A 295 -14.12 7.25 -7.43
C GLN A 295 -15.45 6.72 -7.97
N GLU A 296 -16.49 6.78 -7.16
CA GLU A 296 -17.85 6.48 -7.60
C GLU A 296 -18.36 7.68 -8.40
N GLY A 297 -18.38 7.56 -9.73
CA GLY A 297 -19.10 8.47 -10.59
C GLY A 297 -20.61 8.20 -10.48
N LYS A 298 -21.45 9.21 -10.71
CA LYS A 298 -22.87 8.94 -11.02
C LYS A 298 -22.91 8.01 -12.22
N ALA A 299 -23.52 6.85 -12.05
CA ALA A 299 -23.80 5.96 -13.18
C ALA A 299 -24.53 6.77 -14.27
N PRO A 300 -24.18 6.56 -15.54
CA PRO A 300 -24.85 7.24 -16.66
C PRO A 300 -26.32 6.87 -16.76
#